data_6991b813a9826b0dc77dd53ea77caf41
#
_entry.id   6991b813a9826b0dc77dd53ea77caf41
#
_cell.length_a   1.000
_cell.length_b   1.000
_cell.length_c   1.000
_cell.angle_alpha   90.00
_cell.angle_beta   90.00
_cell.angle_gamma   90.00
#
_symmetry.space_group_name_H-M   'P 1'
#
loop_
_entity.id
_entity.type
_entity.pdbx_description
1 polymer ?
#
loop_
_entity_poly.entity_id
_entity_poly.type
_entity_poly.pdbx_seq_one_letter_code
_entity_poly.pdbx_strand_id
1 'polypeptide(L)'
;ENPIKIIAIPTTSGTSSELTCWATIWDKEKNNKLSLAHKSLYAEKAIIDPSIMVDKPLGLTISTGLDALSHSMESIWNINANPVSASHAIQASKLVLENLPLLTKDLRNVELRSNIALACVHAGLAFSNTKTAIAHNLSYPVTLNYGIQHGIACSFTLPMITKSMVGIDSVAEERLKLIFNDNLENAANHLSEFMRSLEVPLNLNEIKVPVQEWNNIVDDAFLGERGKNFIGNKEAFISSSKSMGLY
;
A
#
# COMPACT_ATOMS: atom_id res chain seq x y z
N GLU A 1 -33.54 7.07 -7.73
CA GLU A 1 -33.67 6.13 -6.58
C GLU A 1 -32.76 6.59 -5.46
N ASN A 2 -33.22 6.54 -4.20
CA ASN A 2 -32.39 6.87 -3.06
C ASN A 2 -31.38 5.74 -2.85
N PRO A 3 -30.07 6.02 -2.74
CA PRO A 3 -29.07 4.98 -2.50
C PRO A 3 -29.32 4.31 -1.13
N ILE A 4 -29.00 3.03 -1.05
CA ILE A 4 -29.03 2.27 0.21
C ILE A 4 -27.97 2.86 1.15
N LYS A 5 -28.34 3.15 2.40
CA LYS A 5 -27.42 3.61 3.42
C LYS A 5 -26.54 2.48 3.90
N ILE A 6 -25.23 2.73 3.94
CA ILE A 6 -24.23 1.75 4.35
C ILE A 6 -23.69 2.14 5.72
N ILE A 7 -23.66 1.19 6.66
CA ILE A 7 -22.88 1.27 7.89
C ILE A 7 -21.78 0.25 7.77
N ALA A 8 -20.52 0.69 7.79
CA ALA A 8 -19.37 -0.17 7.65
C ALA A 8 -18.75 -0.49 9.01
N ILE A 9 -18.49 -1.78 9.27
CA ILE A 9 -17.78 -2.26 10.46
C ILE A 9 -16.65 -3.15 9.97
N PRO A 10 -15.46 -2.59 9.72
CA PRO A 10 -14.36 -3.37 9.16
C PRO A 10 -13.82 -4.39 10.17
N THR A 11 -13.58 -5.61 9.71
CA THR A 11 -12.99 -6.71 10.48
C THR A 11 -11.49 -6.89 10.17
N THR A 12 -10.97 -6.07 9.27
CA THR A 12 -9.54 -6.04 8.89
C THR A 12 -9.06 -4.60 8.82
N SER A 13 -7.77 -4.37 9.07
CA SER A 13 -7.13 -3.06 8.93
C SER A 13 -6.20 -3.12 7.72
N GLY A 14 -6.63 -2.59 6.57
CA GLY A 14 -5.88 -2.64 5.32
C GLY A 14 -6.52 -1.80 4.21
N THR A 15 -7.63 -2.27 3.66
CA THR A 15 -8.27 -1.69 2.47
C THR A 15 -8.90 -0.32 2.68
N SER A 16 -9.20 0.06 3.92
CA SER A 16 -9.95 1.28 4.27
C SER A 16 -11.24 1.45 3.46
N SER A 17 -11.92 0.33 3.17
CA SER A 17 -13.14 0.34 2.34
C SER A 17 -14.27 1.15 2.96
N GLU A 18 -14.27 1.32 4.27
CA GLU A 18 -15.19 2.15 5.05
C GLU A 18 -15.03 3.66 4.82
N LEU A 19 -13.92 4.07 4.21
CA LEU A 19 -13.55 5.48 3.94
C LEU A 19 -13.47 5.80 2.45
N THR A 20 -13.83 4.85 1.59
CA THR A 20 -13.75 5.00 0.13
C THR A 20 -15.11 4.80 -0.53
N CYS A 21 -15.24 5.23 -1.78
CA CYS A 21 -16.43 5.02 -2.60
C CYS A 21 -16.18 4.03 -3.73
N TRP A 22 -15.29 3.07 -3.51
CA TRP A 22 -14.87 2.09 -4.51
C TRP A 22 -15.21 0.68 -4.08
N ALA A 23 -15.53 -0.17 -5.04
CA ALA A 23 -15.62 -1.61 -4.88
C ALA A 23 -14.75 -2.28 -5.94
N THR A 24 -14.01 -3.31 -5.53
CA THR A 24 -13.21 -4.14 -6.44
C THR A 24 -13.85 -5.51 -6.55
N ILE A 25 -14.06 -5.98 -7.78
CA ILE A 25 -14.59 -7.30 -8.09
C ILE A 25 -13.52 -8.07 -8.87
N TRP A 26 -13.09 -9.19 -8.31
CA TRP A 26 -12.14 -10.09 -8.97
C TRP A 26 -12.90 -11.15 -9.78
N ASP A 27 -12.87 -11.03 -11.09
CA ASP A 27 -13.40 -12.04 -12.01
C ASP A 27 -12.27 -13.05 -12.33
N LYS A 28 -12.24 -14.13 -11.55
CA LYS A 28 -11.20 -15.16 -11.70
C LYS A 28 -11.35 -15.97 -13.00
N GLU A 29 -12.57 -16.11 -13.52
CA GLU A 29 -12.81 -16.86 -14.76
C GLU A 29 -12.24 -16.12 -15.97
N LYS A 30 -12.36 -14.78 -15.98
CA LYS A 30 -11.86 -13.92 -17.05
C LYS A 30 -10.48 -13.32 -16.76
N ASN A 31 -9.87 -13.73 -15.63
CA ASN A 31 -8.60 -13.17 -15.14
C ASN A 31 -8.59 -11.62 -15.14
N ASN A 32 -9.67 -11.03 -14.65
CA ASN A 32 -9.89 -9.59 -14.74
C ASN A 32 -10.24 -8.98 -13.39
N LYS A 33 -9.85 -7.72 -13.20
CA LYS A 33 -10.21 -6.89 -12.06
C LYS A 33 -11.15 -5.78 -12.51
N LEU A 34 -12.37 -5.81 -12.03
CA LEU A 34 -13.36 -4.76 -12.25
C LEU A 34 -13.34 -3.77 -11.07
N SER A 35 -13.50 -2.49 -11.36
CA SER A 35 -13.59 -1.45 -10.34
C SER A 35 -14.87 -0.65 -10.54
N LEU A 36 -15.65 -0.53 -9.47
CA LEU A 36 -16.81 0.34 -9.40
C LEU A 36 -16.46 1.54 -8.51
N ALA A 37 -16.76 2.75 -8.96
CA ALA A 37 -16.55 3.98 -8.20
C ALA A 37 -17.79 4.87 -8.31
N HIS A 38 -18.45 5.16 -7.19
CA HIS A 38 -19.58 6.07 -7.15
C HIS A 38 -19.74 6.68 -5.75
N LYS A 39 -20.12 7.96 -5.68
CA LYS A 39 -20.28 8.68 -4.40
C LYS A 39 -21.29 8.03 -3.44
N SER A 40 -22.29 7.33 -3.94
CA SER A 40 -23.27 6.62 -3.11
C SER A 40 -22.71 5.38 -2.41
N LEU A 41 -21.49 4.96 -2.73
CA LEU A 41 -20.80 3.84 -2.07
C LEU A 41 -20.06 4.27 -0.81
N TYR A 42 -19.95 5.57 -0.51
CA TYR A 42 -19.44 5.99 0.80
C TYR A 42 -20.36 5.48 1.91
N ALA A 43 -19.76 4.89 2.93
CA ALA A 43 -20.49 4.54 4.13
C ALA A 43 -21.02 5.82 4.82
N GLU A 44 -22.28 5.79 5.27
CA GLU A 44 -22.84 6.86 6.08
C GLU A 44 -22.17 6.93 7.46
N LYS A 45 -21.77 5.77 7.99
CA LYS A 45 -21.04 5.62 9.24
C LYS A 45 -20.00 4.52 9.10
N ALA A 46 -18.82 4.74 9.68
CA ALA A 46 -17.79 3.74 9.90
C ALA A 46 -17.63 3.52 11.42
N ILE A 47 -17.72 2.28 11.85
CA ILE A 47 -17.51 1.89 13.26
C ILE A 47 -16.23 1.05 13.30
N ILE A 48 -15.19 1.60 13.91
CA ILE A 48 -13.88 0.94 14.02
C ILE A 48 -13.75 0.37 15.43
N ASP A 49 -13.90 -0.94 15.54
CA ASP A 49 -13.73 -1.68 16.79
C ASP A 49 -12.55 -2.67 16.66
N PRO A 50 -11.35 -2.33 17.19
CA PRO A 50 -10.20 -3.21 17.11
C PRO A 50 -10.38 -4.55 17.81
N SER A 51 -11.31 -4.67 18.76
CA SER A 51 -11.55 -5.91 19.49
C SER A 51 -12.06 -7.05 18.59
N ILE A 52 -12.79 -6.73 17.52
CA ILE A 52 -13.27 -7.74 16.56
C ILE A 52 -12.17 -8.19 15.56
N MET A 53 -10.99 -7.59 15.64
CA MET A 53 -9.86 -7.89 14.75
C MET A 53 -8.79 -8.78 15.44
N VAL A 54 -8.97 -9.12 16.74
CA VAL A 54 -7.93 -9.79 17.54
C VAL A 54 -7.62 -11.22 17.07
N ASP A 55 -8.58 -11.91 16.49
CA ASP A 55 -8.41 -13.28 15.99
C ASP A 55 -7.92 -13.35 14.53
N LYS A 56 -7.57 -12.21 13.94
CA LYS A 56 -7.04 -12.17 12.57
C LYS A 56 -5.70 -12.89 12.47
N PRO A 57 -5.54 -13.88 11.55
CA PRO A 57 -4.30 -14.66 11.41
C PRO A 57 -3.09 -13.82 11.07
N LEU A 58 -1.88 -14.31 11.40
CA LEU A 58 -0.60 -13.63 11.17
C LEU A 58 -0.44 -13.16 9.71
N GLY A 59 -0.57 -14.07 8.74
CA GLY A 59 -0.38 -13.73 7.33
C GLY A 59 -1.35 -12.64 6.84
N LEU A 60 -2.63 -12.70 7.29
CA LEU A 60 -3.61 -11.66 6.95
C LEU A 60 -3.29 -10.34 7.69
N THR A 61 -2.79 -10.40 8.92
CA THR A 61 -2.37 -9.21 9.67
C THR A 61 -1.23 -8.49 8.97
N ILE A 62 -0.21 -9.22 8.53
CA ILE A 62 0.93 -8.69 7.77
C ILE A 62 0.43 -8.10 6.45
N SER A 63 -0.26 -8.89 5.65
CA SER A 63 -0.72 -8.45 4.32
C SER A 63 -1.58 -7.19 4.39
N THR A 64 -2.55 -7.13 5.30
CA THR A 64 -3.42 -5.94 5.41
C THR A 64 -2.70 -4.72 5.99
N GLY A 65 -1.79 -4.89 6.95
CA GLY A 65 -0.96 -3.80 7.46
C GLY A 65 -0.04 -3.22 6.38
N LEU A 66 0.52 -4.08 5.54
CA LEU A 66 1.34 -3.67 4.40
C LEU A 66 0.54 -2.99 3.28
N ASP A 67 -0.72 -3.39 3.08
CA ASP A 67 -1.65 -2.72 2.17
C ASP A 67 -1.89 -1.26 2.63
N ALA A 68 -2.15 -1.06 3.93
CA ALA A 68 -2.29 0.28 4.51
C ALA A 68 -1.00 1.11 4.37
N LEU A 69 0.19 0.51 4.53
CA LEU A 69 1.47 1.17 4.29
C LEU A 69 1.59 1.59 2.82
N SER A 70 1.24 0.70 1.89
CA SER A 70 1.28 1.01 0.46
C SER A 70 0.35 2.15 0.09
N HIS A 71 -0.90 2.13 0.59
CA HIS A 71 -1.86 3.22 0.41
C HIS A 71 -1.32 4.56 0.89
N SER A 72 -0.70 4.57 2.07
CA SER A 72 -0.18 5.80 2.66
C SER A 72 1.03 6.33 1.88
N MET A 73 2.02 5.50 1.58
CA MET A 73 3.21 5.94 0.85
C MET A 73 2.86 6.38 -0.58
N GLU A 74 1.97 5.67 -1.27
CA GLU A 74 1.49 6.06 -2.59
C GLU A 74 0.75 7.40 -2.61
N SER A 75 0.16 7.81 -1.48
CA SER A 75 -0.47 9.12 -1.36
C SER A 75 0.55 10.27 -1.27
N ILE A 76 1.83 9.99 -1.00
CA ILE A 76 2.90 10.99 -0.91
C ILE A 76 3.48 11.28 -2.29
N TRP A 77 3.82 10.23 -3.05
CA TRP A 77 4.39 10.35 -4.41
C TRP A 77 3.32 10.30 -5.51
N ASN A 78 2.20 10.95 -5.26
CA ASN A 78 1.04 10.97 -6.15
C ASN A 78 0.84 12.37 -6.73
N ILE A 79 0.47 12.46 -8.01
CA ILE A 79 0.17 13.74 -8.67
C ILE A 79 -0.95 14.53 -7.99
N ASN A 80 -1.85 13.84 -7.25
CA ASN A 80 -2.95 14.44 -6.50
C ASN A 80 -2.59 14.70 -5.03
N ALA A 81 -1.32 14.49 -4.62
CA ALA A 81 -0.88 14.69 -3.26
C ALA A 81 -1.03 16.16 -2.85
N ASN A 82 -1.57 16.39 -1.67
CA ASN A 82 -1.76 17.72 -1.08
C ASN A 82 -1.36 17.70 0.41
N PRO A 83 -1.23 18.87 1.08
CA PRO A 83 -0.79 18.90 2.46
C PRO A 83 -1.66 18.07 3.42
N VAL A 84 -2.98 17.99 3.20
CA VAL A 84 -3.91 17.23 4.05
C VAL A 84 -3.70 15.73 3.85
N SER A 85 -3.72 15.24 2.60
CA SER A 85 -3.47 13.82 2.30
C SER A 85 -2.09 13.38 2.77
N ALA A 86 -1.07 14.24 2.62
CA ALA A 86 0.29 13.95 3.05
C ALA A 86 0.42 13.84 4.57
N SER A 87 -0.25 14.69 5.36
CA SER A 87 -0.22 14.60 6.83
C SER A 87 -0.81 13.27 7.32
N HIS A 88 -1.90 12.83 6.74
CA HIS A 88 -2.48 11.53 7.03
C HIS A 88 -1.59 10.37 6.58
N ALA A 89 -1.00 10.46 5.40
CA ALA A 89 -0.09 9.46 4.84
C ALA A 89 1.15 9.27 5.73
N ILE A 90 1.77 10.35 6.19
CA ILE A 90 2.92 10.32 7.10
C ILE A 90 2.54 9.64 8.41
N GLN A 91 1.42 10.02 9.01
CA GLN A 91 0.96 9.42 10.26
C GLN A 91 0.66 7.93 10.11
N ALA A 92 -0.03 7.53 9.03
CA ALA A 92 -0.31 6.14 8.74
C ALA A 92 0.97 5.30 8.59
N SER A 93 1.93 5.81 7.81
CA SER A 93 3.20 5.11 7.57
C SER A 93 3.97 4.89 8.87
N LYS A 94 4.09 5.92 9.73
CA LYS A 94 4.74 5.80 11.04
C LYS A 94 4.08 4.75 11.92
N LEU A 95 2.74 4.81 12.05
CA LEU A 95 1.99 3.86 12.85
C LEU A 95 2.18 2.42 12.39
N VAL A 96 2.19 2.16 11.07
CA VAL A 96 2.44 0.81 10.54
C VAL A 96 3.87 0.37 10.84
N LEU A 97 4.88 1.20 10.53
CA LEU A 97 6.29 0.86 10.71
C LEU A 97 6.63 0.57 12.19
N GLU A 98 6.03 1.31 13.11
CA GLU A 98 6.26 1.15 14.55
C GLU A 98 5.51 -0.05 15.14
N ASN A 99 4.26 -0.26 14.74
CA ASN A 99 3.37 -1.19 15.46
C ASN A 99 3.20 -2.56 14.78
N LEU A 100 3.34 -2.66 13.45
CA LEU A 100 3.13 -3.95 12.77
C LEU A 100 4.13 -5.02 13.20
N PRO A 101 5.44 -4.77 13.33
CA PRO A 101 6.40 -5.77 13.83
C PRO A 101 6.14 -6.20 15.28
N LEU A 102 5.59 -5.31 16.10
CA LEU A 102 5.21 -5.64 17.47
C LEU A 102 3.95 -6.50 17.49
N LEU A 103 2.96 -6.14 16.66
CA LEU A 103 1.71 -6.88 16.55
C LEU A 103 1.91 -8.31 16.03
N THR A 104 2.90 -8.56 15.16
CA THR A 104 3.20 -9.92 14.71
C THR A 104 3.67 -10.84 15.82
N LYS A 105 4.20 -10.29 16.91
CA LYS A 105 4.66 -11.03 18.10
C LYS A 105 3.56 -11.24 19.14
N ASP A 106 2.52 -10.40 19.13
CA ASP A 106 1.38 -10.47 20.05
C ASP A 106 0.08 -10.10 19.31
N LEU A 107 -0.42 -11.05 18.53
CA LEU A 107 -1.57 -10.86 17.64
C LEU A 107 -2.87 -10.48 18.37
N ARG A 108 -2.98 -10.78 19.67
CA ARG A 108 -4.19 -10.49 20.46
C ARG A 108 -4.11 -9.16 21.22
N ASN A 109 -3.04 -8.44 21.10
CA ASN A 109 -2.84 -7.14 21.73
C ASN A 109 -3.78 -6.09 21.14
N VAL A 110 -4.80 -5.71 21.91
CA VAL A 110 -5.84 -4.77 21.46
C VAL A 110 -5.28 -3.37 21.21
N GLU A 111 -4.27 -2.93 21.97
CA GLU A 111 -3.65 -1.62 21.77
C GLU A 111 -2.91 -1.57 20.42
N LEU A 112 -2.09 -2.59 20.12
CA LEU A 112 -1.42 -2.69 18.82
C LEU A 112 -2.41 -2.84 17.66
N ARG A 113 -3.53 -3.59 17.86
CA ARG A 113 -4.63 -3.65 16.89
C ARG A 113 -5.26 -2.28 16.67
N SER A 114 -5.46 -1.51 17.74
CA SER A 114 -5.99 -0.14 17.66
C SER A 114 -5.07 0.77 16.87
N ASN A 115 -3.77 0.70 17.11
CA ASN A 115 -2.78 1.50 16.37
C ASN A 115 -2.75 1.17 14.89
N ILE A 116 -2.83 -0.12 14.51
CA ILE A 116 -2.92 -0.53 13.09
C ILE A 116 -4.28 -0.16 12.50
N ALA A 117 -5.38 -0.25 13.24
CA ALA A 117 -6.68 0.23 12.77
C ALA A 117 -6.67 1.75 12.54
N LEU A 118 -6.06 2.52 13.44
CA LEU A 118 -5.87 3.97 13.27
C LEU A 118 -4.99 4.29 12.05
N ALA A 119 -3.90 3.52 11.85
CA ALA A 119 -3.07 3.65 10.65
C ALA A 119 -3.90 3.43 9.37
N CYS A 120 -4.77 2.42 9.35
CA CYS A 120 -5.66 2.14 8.23
C CYS A 120 -6.65 3.30 7.97
N VAL A 121 -7.21 3.90 9.03
CA VAL A 121 -8.06 5.09 8.92
C VAL A 121 -7.29 6.26 8.28
N HIS A 122 -6.09 6.55 8.78
CA HIS A 122 -5.25 7.61 8.19
C HIS A 122 -4.88 7.31 6.74
N ALA A 123 -4.49 6.08 6.41
CA ALA A 123 -4.23 5.67 5.03
C ALA A 123 -5.46 5.89 4.14
N GLY A 124 -6.66 5.50 4.62
CA GLY A 124 -7.93 5.71 3.94
C GLY A 124 -8.22 7.18 3.66
N LEU A 125 -8.05 8.06 4.66
CA LEU A 125 -8.22 9.50 4.50
C LEU A 125 -7.22 10.12 3.51
N ALA A 126 -6.02 9.55 3.40
CA ALA A 126 -5.04 9.98 2.41
C ALA A 126 -5.44 9.53 1.00
N PHE A 127 -5.52 8.20 0.75
CA PHE A 127 -5.64 7.68 -0.61
C PHE A 127 -7.05 7.80 -1.19
N SER A 128 -8.10 7.95 -0.40
CA SER A 128 -9.44 8.27 -0.90
C SER A 128 -9.48 9.58 -1.68
N ASN A 129 -8.53 10.48 -1.42
CA ASN A 129 -8.37 11.74 -2.13
C ASN A 129 -7.37 11.66 -3.30
N THR A 130 -6.26 10.92 -3.11
CA THR A 130 -5.18 10.86 -4.11
C THR A 130 -5.33 9.70 -5.10
N LYS A 131 -6.10 8.67 -4.75
CA LYS A 131 -6.07 7.34 -5.35
C LYS A 131 -4.72 6.64 -5.10
N THR A 132 -4.60 5.39 -5.55
CA THR A 132 -3.33 4.64 -5.55
C THR A 132 -2.48 4.96 -6.78
N ALA A 133 -1.22 4.53 -6.80
CA ALA A 133 -0.26 4.83 -7.83
C ALA A 133 0.43 3.54 -8.37
N ILE A 134 1.75 3.59 -8.54
CA ILE A 134 2.52 2.57 -9.25
C ILE A 134 2.61 1.22 -8.51
N ALA A 135 2.75 1.22 -7.18
CA ALA A 135 2.89 -0.02 -6.40
C ALA A 135 1.65 -0.91 -6.53
N HIS A 136 0.46 -0.32 -6.42
CA HIS A 136 -0.78 -1.04 -6.66
C HIS A 136 -0.92 -1.49 -8.11
N ASN A 137 -0.47 -0.71 -9.09
CA ASN A 137 -0.55 -1.12 -10.48
C ASN A 137 0.35 -2.32 -10.80
N LEU A 138 1.55 -2.36 -10.20
CA LEU A 138 2.46 -3.51 -10.27
C LEU A 138 1.88 -4.76 -9.57
N SER A 139 1.09 -4.57 -8.51
CA SER A 139 0.59 -5.67 -7.68
C SER A 139 -0.45 -6.56 -8.35
N TYR A 140 -1.25 -6.02 -9.26
CA TYR A 140 -2.39 -6.77 -9.82
C TYR A 140 -2.00 -8.03 -10.57
N PRO A 141 -1.07 -7.98 -11.55
CA PRO A 141 -0.60 -9.20 -12.22
C PRO A 141 0.10 -10.15 -11.25
N VAL A 142 0.85 -9.62 -10.28
CA VAL A 142 1.54 -10.43 -9.25
C VAL A 142 0.53 -11.18 -8.39
N THR A 143 -0.56 -10.53 -7.97
CA THR A 143 -1.63 -11.20 -7.22
C THR A 143 -2.39 -12.21 -8.06
N LEU A 144 -2.78 -11.85 -9.29
CA LEU A 144 -3.62 -12.68 -10.15
C LEU A 144 -2.90 -13.91 -10.68
N ASN A 145 -1.68 -13.73 -11.19
CA ASN A 145 -0.97 -14.78 -11.92
C ASN A 145 -0.08 -15.64 -11.00
N TYR A 146 0.39 -15.07 -9.88
CA TYR A 146 1.35 -15.75 -8.99
C TYR A 146 0.78 -16.05 -7.60
N GLY A 147 -0.46 -15.63 -7.32
CA GLY A 147 -1.16 -15.93 -6.06
C GLY A 147 -0.57 -15.25 -4.84
N ILE A 148 0.28 -14.24 -5.00
CA ILE A 148 0.84 -13.46 -3.90
C ILE A 148 -0.28 -12.63 -3.26
N GLN A 149 -0.36 -12.64 -1.93
CA GLN A 149 -1.35 -11.84 -1.21
C GLN A 149 -1.23 -10.36 -1.57
N HIS A 150 -2.37 -9.71 -1.80
CA HIS A 150 -2.43 -8.36 -2.37
C HIS A 150 -1.56 -7.33 -1.64
N GLY A 151 -1.64 -7.26 -0.31
CA GLY A 151 -0.84 -6.30 0.45
C GLY A 151 0.67 -6.57 0.37
N ILE A 152 1.09 -7.83 0.26
CA ILE A 152 2.49 -8.20 -0.01
C ILE A 152 2.87 -7.76 -1.42
N ALA A 153 2.02 -8.05 -2.41
CA ALA A 153 2.23 -7.66 -3.79
C ALA A 153 2.29 -6.13 -3.99
N CYS A 154 1.56 -5.34 -3.19
CA CYS A 154 1.62 -3.88 -3.21
C CYS A 154 2.88 -3.33 -2.52
N SER A 155 3.44 -4.05 -1.56
CA SER A 155 4.46 -3.49 -0.66
C SER A 155 5.88 -3.88 -0.99
N PHE A 156 6.12 -5.05 -1.62
CA PHE A 156 7.49 -5.54 -1.86
C PHE A 156 8.34 -4.60 -2.72
N THR A 157 7.72 -3.75 -3.54
CA THR A 157 8.41 -2.74 -4.36
C THR A 157 8.59 -1.38 -3.68
N LEU A 158 8.00 -1.15 -2.50
CA LEU A 158 8.08 0.14 -1.82
C LEU A 158 9.52 0.62 -1.55
N PRO A 159 10.47 -0.24 -1.16
CA PRO A 159 11.87 0.18 -1.00
C PRO A 159 12.45 0.74 -2.30
N MET A 160 12.22 0.08 -3.43
CA MET A 160 12.72 0.46 -4.75
C MET A 160 12.07 1.77 -5.23
N ILE A 161 10.75 1.91 -5.02
CA ILE A 161 10.01 3.14 -5.34
C ILE A 161 10.54 4.30 -4.48
N THR A 162 10.73 4.09 -3.17
CA THR A 162 11.28 5.12 -2.27
C THR A 162 12.65 5.60 -2.76
N LYS A 163 13.55 4.68 -3.10
CA LYS A 163 14.88 5.02 -3.64
C LYS A 163 14.76 5.77 -4.96
N SER A 164 13.82 5.41 -5.82
CA SER A 164 13.62 6.04 -7.12
C SER A 164 13.13 7.49 -7.03
N MET A 165 12.66 7.93 -5.86
CA MET A 165 12.19 9.30 -5.63
C MET A 165 13.32 10.30 -5.32
N VAL A 166 14.56 9.84 -5.12
CA VAL A 166 15.70 10.72 -4.87
C VAL A 166 15.87 11.72 -6.02
N GLY A 167 15.77 13.01 -5.71
CA GLY A 167 15.94 14.12 -6.66
C GLY A 167 14.80 14.28 -7.69
N ILE A 168 13.68 13.55 -7.55
CA ILE A 168 12.53 13.66 -8.48
C ILE A 168 11.62 14.83 -8.11
N ASP A 169 11.21 14.92 -6.84
CA ASP A 169 10.31 15.97 -6.35
C ASP A 169 10.67 16.33 -4.91
N SER A 170 11.09 17.57 -4.69
CA SER A 170 11.58 18.02 -3.39
C SER A 170 10.49 17.99 -2.30
N VAL A 171 9.22 18.21 -2.65
CA VAL A 171 8.11 18.21 -1.68
C VAL A 171 7.79 16.79 -1.24
N ALA A 172 7.72 15.85 -2.18
CA ALA A 172 7.52 14.45 -1.86
C ALA A 172 8.72 13.88 -1.07
N GLU A 173 9.94 14.26 -1.43
CA GLU A 173 11.16 13.87 -0.72
C GLU A 173 11.15 14.33 0.74
N GLU A 174 10.82 15.61 1.00
CA GLU A 174 10.70 16.12 2.37
C GLU A 174 9.61 15.40 3.18
N ARG A 175 8.47 15.08 2.56
CA ARG A 175 7.40 14.32 3.21
C ARG A 175 7.84 12.90 3.56
N LEU A 176 8.58 12.22 2.67
CA LEU A 176 9.14 10.90 2.94
C LEU A 176 10.20 10.96 4.04
N LYS A 177 11.06 11.98 4.07
CA LYS A 177 12.02 12.20 5.17
C LYS A 177 11.33 12.33 6.52
N LEU A 178 10.14 12.93 6.58
CA LEU A 178 9.37 13.01 7.83
C LEU A 178 8.90 11.65 8.37
N ILE A 179 8.78 10.63 7.51
CA ILE A 179 8.44 9.27 7.95
C ILE A 179 9.66 8.60 8.60
N PHE A 180 10.82 8.68 7.95
CA PHE A 180 12.00 7.89 8.30
C PHE A 180 13.02 8.66 9.14
N ASN A 181 12.90 9.98 9.25
CA ASN A 181 13.88 10.89 9.83
C ASN A 181 15.29 10.74 9.22
N ASP A 182 15.35 10.40 7.92
CA ASP A 182 16.59 10.12 7.19
C ASP A 182 16.48 10.49 5.71
N ASN A 183 17.58 10.42 4.97
CA ASN A 183 17.58 10.54 3.52
C ASN A 183 16.89 9.34 2.85
N LEU A 184 16.48 9.47 1.59
CA LEU A 184 15.68 8.43 0.92
C LEU A 184 16.45 7.14 0.61
N GLU A 185 17.78 7.18 0.51
CA GLU A 185 18.57 5.96 0.32
C GLU A 185 18.55 5.10 1.60
N ASN A 186 18.74 5.73 2.75
CA ASN A 186 18.62 5.06 4.04
C ASN A 186 17.18 4.64 4.32
N ALA A 187 16.20 5.47 3.98
CA ALA A 187 14.77 5.14 4.09
C ALA A 187 14.41 3.87 3.29
N ALA A 188 14.95 3.72 2.09
CA ALA A 188 14.77 2.52 1.27
C ALA A 188 15.39 1.27 1.93
N ASN A 189 16.55 1.41 2.57
CA ASN A 189 17.18 0.33 3.33
C ASN A 189 16.35 -0.03 4.57
N HIS A 190 15.90 0.97 5.35
CA HIS A 190 15.01 0.75 6.50
C HIS A 190 13.72 0.01 6.09
N LEU A 191 13.11 0.37 4.96
CA LEU A 191 11.96 -0.35 4.43
C LEU A 191 12.31 -1.80 4.07
N SER A 192 13.48 -2.03 3.47
CA SER A 192 13.91 -3.40 3.15
C SER A 192 14.11 -4.23 4.41
N GLU A 193 14.71 -3.68 5.45
CA GLU A 193 14.87 -4.33 6.75
C GLU A 193 13.53 -4.60 7.43
N PHE A 194 12.62 -3.62 7.42
CA PHE A 194 11.26 -3.78 7.91
C PHE A 194 10.52 -4.91 7.19
N MET A 195 10.56 -4.95 5.86
CA MET A 195 9.93 -6.02 5.07
C MET A 195 10.53 -7.40 5.39
N ARG A 196 11.86 -7.50 5.49
CA ARG A 196 12.53 -8.76 5.88
C ARG A 196 12.14 -9.22 7.28
N SER A 197 11.96 -8.28 8.23
CA SER A 197 11.51 -8.61 9.59
C SER A 197 10.12 -9.23 9.64
N LEU A 198 9.32 -9.01 8.60
CA LEU A 198 7.98 -9.57 8.38
C LEU A 198 7.97 -10.76 7.41
N GLU A 199 9.16 -11.26 7.03
CA GLU A 199 9.32 -12.36 6.07
C GLU A 199 8.73 -12.07 4.68
N VAL A 200 8.69 -10.79 4.29
CA VAL A 200 8.20 -10.36 2.98
C VAL A 200 9.30 -10.54 1.93
N PRO A 201 9.00 -11.19 0.79
CA PRO A 201 9.94 -11.34 -0.30
C PRO A 201 10.31 -9.99 -0.92
N LEU A 202 11.58 -9.80 -1.29
CA LEU A 202 12.09 -8.55 -1.87
C LEU A 202 12.75 -8.72 -3.24
N ASN A 203 12.72 -9.91 -3.82
CA ASN A 203 13.26 -10.16 -5.15
C ASN A 203 12.36 -11.09 -5.97
N LEU A 204 12.57 -11.09 -7.28
CA LEU A 204 11.73 -11.82 -8.23
C LEU A 204 11.81 -13.35 -8.06
N ASN A 205 12.95 -13.88 -7.62
CA ASN A 205 13.11 -15.31 -7.39
C ASN A 205 12.23 -15.79 -6.23
N GLU A 206 12.15 -15.00 -5.16
CA GLU A 206 11.32 -15.31 -3.99
C GLU A 206 9.83 -15.30 -4.34
N ILE A 207 9.37 -14.36 -5.16
CA ILE A 207 7.98 -14.29 -5.63
C ILE A 207 7.73 -15.17 -6.87
N LYS A 208 8.76 -15.83 -7.41
CA LYS A 208 8.70 -16.73 -8.57
C LYS A 208 8.18 -16.06 -9.85
N VAL A 209 8.48 -14.79 -10.04
CA VAL A 209 8.13 -14.03 -11.26
C VAL A 209 9.34 -14.03 -12.20
N PRO A 210 9.23 -14.56 -13.44
CA PRO A 210 10.29 -14.49 -14.42
C PRO A 210 10.66 -13.05 -14.77
N VAL A 211 11.94 -12.75 -14.92
CA VAL A 211 12.42 -11.37 -15.22
C VAL A 211 11.75 -10.80 -16.47
N GLN A 212 11.55 -11.60 -17.52
CA GLN A 212 10.91 -11.14 -18.74
C GLN A 212 9.44 -10.74 -18.50
N GLU A 213 8.70 -11.51 -17.70
CA GLU A 213 7.32 -11.18 -17.34
C GLU A 213 7.26 -9.95 -16.45
N TRP A 214 8.20 -9.83 -15.51
CA TRP A 214 8.32 -8.63 -14.68
C TRP A 214 8.55 -7.37 -15.51
N ASN A 215 9.40 -7.42 -16.53
CA ASN A 215 9.59 -6.29 -17.42
C ASN A 215 8.30 -5.85 -18.11
N ASN A 216 7.50 -6.82 -18.60
CA ASN A 216 6.20 -6.53 -19.20
C ASN A 216 5.23 -5.92 -18.16
N ILE A 217 5.20 -6.46 -16.93
CA ILE A 217 4.39 -5.92 -15.82
C ILE A 217 4.77 -4.47 -15.54
N VAL A 218 6.06 -4.16 -15.50
CA VAL A 218 6.55 -2.79 -15.27
C VAL A 218 6.11 -1.86 -16.42
N ASP A 219 6.27 -2.30 -17.67
CA ASP A 219 5.87 -1.52 -18.84
C ASP A 219 4.38 -1.17 -18.81
N ASP A 220 3.54 -2.17 -18.59
CA ASP A 220 2.10 -2.01 -18.50
C ASP A 220 1.69 -1.17 -17.28
N ALA A 221 2.37 -1.34 -16.14
CA ALA A 221 2.07 -0.62 -14.94
C ALA A 221 2.29 0.90 -15.09
N PHE A 222 3.36 1.33 -15.74
CA PHE A 222 3.63 2.75 -15.98
C PHE A 222 2.70 3.37 -17.04
N LEU A 223 2.15 2.57 -17.96
CA LEU A 223 1.16 3.02 -18.95
C LEU A 223 -0.27 3.08 -18.39
N GLY A 224 -0.55 2.31 -17.35
CA GLY A 224 -1.87 2.19 -16.75
C GLY A 224 -2.33 3.44 -16.01
N GLU A 225 -3.64 3.55 -15.76
CA GLU A 225 -4.24 4.74 -15.11
C GLU A 225 -3.61 5.08 -13.74
N ARG A 226 -3.30 4.05 -12.94
CA ARG A 226 -2.69 4.26 -11.62
C ARG A 226 -1.21 4.57 -11.71
N GLY A 227 -0.52 4.01 -12.69
CA GLY A 227 0.88 4.36 -12.97
C GLY A 227 1.04 5.85 -13.29
N LYS A 228 0.07 6.45 -13.99
CA LYS A 228 0.04 7.88 -14.29
C LYS A 228 -0.18 8.78 -13.07
N ASN A 229 -0.61 8.22 -11.95
CA ASN A 229 -0.69 8.96 -10.68
C ASN A 229 0.69 9.09 -10.00
N PHE A 230 1.68 8.31 -10.40
CA PHE A 230 3.02 8.34 -9.84
C PHE A 230 3.83 9.51 -10.43
N ILE A 231 4.42 10.34 -9.57
CA ILE A 231 5.23 11.50 -9.98
C ILE A 231 6.66 11.14 -10.38
N GLY A 232 7.13 9.92 -10.06
CA GLY A 232 8.42 9.41 -10.49
C GLY A 232 8.40 8.91 -11.94
N ASN A 233 9.49 8.32 -12.37
CA ASN A 233 9.62 7.79 -13.72
C ASN A 233 10.12 6.35 -13.74
N LYS A 234 9.91 5.68 -14.87
CA LYS A 234 10.22 4.27 -15.06
C LYS A 234 11.73 3.98 -15.01
N GLU A 235 12.53 4.86 -15.58
CA GLU A 235 13.99 4.70 -15.65
C GLU A 235 14.60 4.71 -14.24
N ALA A 236 14.20 5.66 -13.40
CA ALA A 236 14.63 5.73 -12.00
C ALA A 236 14.17 4.51 -11.20
N PHE A 237 12.93 4.04 -11.41
CA PHE A 237 12.42 2.83 -10.77
C PHE A 237 13.23 1.59 -11.17
N ILE A 238 13.50 1.38 -12.46
CA ILE A 238 14.30 0.23 -12.95
C ILE A 238 15.72 0.30 -12.41
N SER A 239 16.36 1.48 -12.42
CA SER A 239 17.71 1.67 -11.86
C SER A 239 17.77 1.32 -10.38
N SER A 240 16.82 1.84 -9.59
CA SER A 240 16.71 1.56 -8.15
C SER A 240 16.44 0.09 -7.89
N SER A 241 15.56 -0.56 -8.67
CA SER A 241 15.22 -1.97 -8.56
C SER A 241 16.46 -2.86 -8.78
N LYS A 242 17.26 -2.57 -9.80
CA LYS A 242 18.53 -3.28 -10.06
C LYS A 242 19.54 -3.09 -8.92
N SER A 243 19.72 -1.84 -8.49
CA SER A 243 20.69 -1.53 -7.42
C SER A 243 20.32 -2.12 -6.06
N MET A 244 19.04 -2.43 -5.84
CA MET A 244 18.53 -3.05 -4.60
C MET A 244 18.34 -4.57 -4.70
N GLY A 245 18.70 -5.18 -5.83
CA GLY A 245 18.68 -6.65 -6.00
C GLY A 245 17.28 -7.24 -6.19
N LEU A 246 16.37 -6.51 -6.81
CA LEU A 246 15.05 -7.04 -7.18
C LEU A 246 15.16 -8.12 -8.29
N TYR A 247 16.12 -7.94 -9.23
CA TYR A 247 16.37 -8.82 -10.38
C TYR A 247 17.35 -9.92 -10.05
#